data_0a8fcc0233d3db04ed71ff2454760982
#
_entry.id   0a8fcc0233d3db04ed71ff2454760982
#
_cell.length_a   1.000
_cell.length_b   1.000
_cell.length_c   1.000
_cell.angle_alpha   90.00
_cell.angle_beta   90.00
_cell.angle_gamma   90.00
#
_symmetry.space_group_name_H-M   'P 1'
#
loop_
_entity.id
_entity.type
_entity.pdbx_description
1 polymer ?
#
loop_
_entity_poly.entity_id
_entity_poly.type
_entity_poly.pdbx_seq_one_letter_code
_entity_poly.pdbx_strand_id
1 'polypeptide(L)'
;MQQRLRRKKTTEQIKRLYYTAGLYYEMNNRIPEALSMYEKFNDVDSISRLLISNARKNPSCGHFFELRKYYLALPEQIVEESPVLMAGLSMLQSMLLNIEESDRWYHALEEYGQKHSGSPGREARSRLLYLKIGLPHTGTVNMVDLLKNADILLRDRKAALPELSVTSNLPSVMNGGKDFCEWSKHDRELAGSIGKPVSFVLGKYGKGLVSLALAESFFEKGGDIFEIFSCAERG
;
A
#
# COMPACT_ATOMS: atom_id res chain seq x y z
N MET A 1 -22.57 29.54 -5.07
CA MET A 1 -23.38 28.81 -4.09
C MET A 1 -22.73 28.79 -2.68
N GLN A 2 -21.45 28.50 -2.54
CA GLN A 2 -20.72 28.46 -1.24
C GLN A 2 -20.78 29.80 -0.46
N GLN A 3 -20.66 30.95 -1.09
CA GLN A 3 -20.74 32.27 -0.41
C GLN A 3 -22.12 32.59 0.17
N ARG A 4 -23.23 32.08 -0.42
CA ARG A 4 -24.60 32.26 0.12
C ARG A 4 -24.87 31.40 1.35
N LEU A 5 -24.24 30.21 1.43
CA LEU A 5 -24.35 29.31 2.59
C LEU A 5 -23.66 29.89 3.82
N ARG A 6 -22.50 30.56 3.66
CA ARG A 6 -21.74 31.17 4.76
C ARG A 6 -22.46 32.35 5.43
N ARG A 7 -23.38 33.01 4.74
CA ARG A 7 -24.10 34.19 5.30
C ARG A 7 -25.28 33.85 6.22
N LYS A 8 -25.74 32.58 6.26
CA LYS A 8 -26.94 32.18 7.00
C LYS A 8 -26.74 31.08 8.04
N LYS A 9 -25.53 30.51 8.17
CA LYS A 9 -25.28 29.39 9.09
C LYS A 9 -24.12 29.69 10.03
N THR A 10 -24.21 29.19 11.26
CA THR A 10 -23.10 29.24 12.23
C THR A 10 -21.96 28.34 11.76
N THR A 11 -20.74 28.59 12.25
CA THR A 11 -19.56 27.76 11.98
C THR A 11 -19.82 26.29 12.30
N GLU A 12 -20.52 26.02 13.41
CA GLU A 12 -20.85 24.65 13.84
C GLU A 12 -21.85 23.97 12.88
N GLN A 13 -22.85 24.69 12.41
CA GLN A 13 -23.78 24.17 11.41
C GLN A 13 -23.10 23.84 10.09
N ILE A 14 -22.13 24.65 9.68
CA ILE A 14 -21.34 24.42 8.48
C ILE A 14 -20.44 23.18 8.68
N LYS A 15 -19.75 23.06 9.82
CA LYS A 15 -18.95 21.88 10.19
C LYS A 15 -19.78 20.59 10.10
N ARG A 16 -20.97 20.60 10.70
CA ARG A 16 -21.87 19.44 10.66
C ARG A 16 -22.31 19.06 9.24
N LEU A 17 -22.53 20.06 8.37
CA LEU A 17 -22.87 19.79 6.96
C LEU A 17 -21.73 19.12 6.20
N TYR A 18 -20.48 19.61 6.38
CA TYR A 18 -19.33 18.98 5.73
C TYR A 18 -19.06 17.60 6.29
N TYR A 19 -19.20 17.39 7.59
CA TYR A 19 -19.10 16.07 8.21
C TYR A 19 -20.14 15.10 7.61
N THR A 20 -21.40 15.50 7.53
CA THR A 20 -22.48 14.69 6.94
C THR A 20 -22.22 14.40 5.46
N ALA A 21 -21.72 15.37 4.70
CA ALA A 21 -21.33 15.16 3.32
C ALA A 21 -20.14 14.19 3.20
N GLY A 22 -19.17 14.30 4.09
CA GLY A 22 -18.05 13.36 4.19
C GLY A 22 -18.52 11.92 4.41
N LEU A 23 -19.41 11.71 5.38
CA LEU A 23 -20.01 10.39 5.64
C LEU A 23 -20.77 9.86 4.42
N TYR A 24 -21.54 10.69 3.73
CA TYR A 24 -22.23 10.29 2.53
C TYR A 24 -21.26 9.79 1.45
N TYR A 25 -20.18 10.52 1.19
CA TYR A 25 -19.16 10.09 0.23
C TYR A 25 -18.44 8.82 0.68
N GLU A 26 -18.13 8.69 1.97
CA GLU A 26 -17.52 7.49 2.55
C GLU A 26 -18.41 6.24 2.35
N MET A 27 -19.72 6.35 2.62
CA MET A 27 -20.69 5.27 2.42
C MET A 27 -20.81 4.85 0.94
N ASN A 28 -20.54 5.75 0.01
CA ASN A 28 -20.54 5.49 -1.43
C ASN A 28 -19.15 5.17 -2.00
N ASN A 29 -18.19 4.84 -1.13
CA ASN A 29 -16.79 4.52 -1.48
C ASN A 29 -16.07 5.60 -2.30
N ARG A 30 -16.49 6.86 -2.15
CA ARG A 30 -15.88 8.04 -2.78
C ARG A 30 -14.87 8.66 -1.82
N ILE A 31 -13.74 7.96 -1.62
CA ILE A 31 -12.75 8.29 -0.60
C ILE A 31 -12.13 9.69 -0.77
N PRO A 32 -11.67 10.10 -1.98
CA PRO A 32 -11.09 11.44 -2.17
C PRO A 32 -12.06 12.58 -1.83
N GLU A 33 -13.35 12.42 -2.19
CA GLU A 33 -14.36 13.42 -1.90
C GLU A 33 -14.69 13.47 -0.41
N ALA A 34 -14.75 12.32 0.26
CA ALA A 34 -14.95 12.25 1.71
C ALA A 34 -13.82 12.98 2.45
N LEU A 35 -12.56 12.68 2.11
CA LEU A 35 -11.38 13.32 2.67
C LEU A 35 -11.39 14.84 2.44
N SER A 36 -11.78 15.28 1.23
CA SER A 36 -11.92 16.70 0.91
C SER A 36 -12.98 17.40 1.77
N MET A 37 -14.05 16.70 2.19
CA MET A 37 -15.05 17.28 3.10
C MET A 37 -14.51 17.42 4.53
N TYR A 38 -13.82 16.39 5.04
CA TYR A 38 -13.21 16.43 6.38
C TYR A 38 -12.09 17.49 6.48
N GLU A 39 -11.29 17.63 5.42
CA GLU A 39 -10.24 18.64 5.33
C GLU A 39 -10.79 20.09 5.50
N LYS A 40 -12.01 20.38 5.03
CA LYS A 40 -12.60 21.74 5.14
C LYS A 40 -12.67 22.26 6.57
N PHE A 41 -12.64 21.38 7.56
CA PHE A 41 -12.67 21.72 8.99
C PHE A 41 -11.51 21.13 9.78
N ASN A 42 -10.46 20.71 9.07
CA ASN A 42 -9.28 20.09 9.69
C ASN A 42 -9.67 18.94 10.66
N ASP A 43 -10.63 18.11 10.24
CA ASP A 43 -11.10 16.94 11.00
C ASP A 43 -10.10 15.80 10.84
N VAL A 44 -8.98 15.91 11.57
CA VAL A 44 -7.85 14.98 11.47
C VAL A 44 -8.25 13.57 11.90
N ASP A 45 -9.15 13.43 12.86
CA ASP A 45 -9.64 12.13 13.36
C ASP A 45 -10.41 11.39 12.27
N SER A 46 -11.31 12.07 11.56
CA SER A 46 -12.03 11.46 10.44
C SER A 46 -11.12 11.15 9.27
N ILE A 47 -10.13 12.00 8.99
CA ILE A 47 -9.13 11.77 7.94
C ILE A 47 -8.30 10.53 8.26
N SER A 48 -7.70 10.46 9.46
CA SER A 48 -6.84 9.34 9.86
C SER A 48 -7.63 8.02 9.89
N ARG A 49 -8.82 8.01 10.47
CA ARG A 49 -9.73 6.86 10.50
C ARG A 49 -10.06 6.37 9.08
N LEU A 50 -10.35 7.29 8.16
CA LEU A 50 -10.70 6.94 6.79
C LEU A 50 -9.50 6.38 6.02
N LEU A 51 -8.31 6.96 6.18
CA LEU A 51 -7.07 6.44 5.59
C LEU A 51 -6.75 5.04 6.10
N ILE A 52 -6.86 4.81 7.41
CA ILE A 52 -6.67 3.49 8.03
C ILE A 52 -7.68 2.48 7.48
N SER A 53 -8.96 2.85 7.43
CA SER A 53 -10.02 1.98 6.92
C SER A 53 -9.80 1.63 5.45
N ASN A 54 -9.44 2.63 4.62
CA ASN A 54 -9.14 2.43 3.21
C ASN A 54 -7.94 1.49 3.01
N ALA A 55 -6.84 1.71 3.73
CA ALA A 55 -5.64 0.89 3.65
C ALA A 55 -5.84 -0.55 4.18
N ARG A 56 -6.84 -0.78 5.02
CA ARG A 56 -7.24 -2.13 5.48
C ARG A 56 -8.15 -2.85 4.50
N LYS A 57 -9.04 -2.11 3.82
CA LYS A 57 -9.99 -2.67 2.84
C LYS A 57 -9.35 -2.94 1.48
N ASN A 58 -8.41 -2.09 1.10
CA ASN A 58 -7.73 -2.13 -0.18
C ASN A 58 -6.21 -2.17 0.03
N PRO A 59 -5.65 -3.24 0.58
CA PRO A 59 -4.25 -3.29 0.94
C PRO A 59 -3.32 -3.23 -0.27
N SER A 60 -3.73 -3.81 -1.41
CA SER A 60 -2.99 -3.80 -2.68
C SER A 60 -2.94 -2.41 -3.32
N CYS A 61 -3.93 -1.60 -3.03
CA CYS A 61 -4.09 -0.28 -3.59
C CYS A 61 -4.35 0.71 -2.45
N GLY A 62 -3.47 0.82 -1.48
CA GLY A 62 -3.61 1.80 -0.39
C GLY A 62 -3.79 3.23 -0.89
N HIS A 63 -3.70 3.40 -2.21
CA HIS A 63 -3.78 4.67 -2.91
C HIS A 63 -2.90 5.72 -2.26
N PHE A 64 -1.76 5.25 -1.70
CA PHE A 64 -0.86 6.11 -0.94
C PHE A 64 -0.42 7.32 -1.74
N PHE A 65 -0.12 7.12 -3.02
CA PHE A 65 0.32 8.21 -3.89
C PHE A 65 -0.83 9.17 -4.24
N GLU A 66 -2.01 8.66 -4.57
CA GLU A 66 -3.19 9.48 -4.85
C GLU A 66 -3.66 10.26 -3.62
N LEU A 67 -3.58 9.63 -2.45
CA LEU A 67 -3.98 10.21 -1.18
C LEU A 67 -2.82 10.89 -0.43
N ARG A 68 -1.64 11.05 -1.06
CA ARG A 68 -0.41 11.56 -0.43
C ARG A 68 -0.59 12.87 0.31
N LYS A 69 -1.42 13.77 -0.20
CA LYS A 69 -1.72 15.05 0.44
C LYS A 69 -2.22 14.87 1.87
N TYR A 70 -3.08 13.88 2.09
CA TYR A 70 -3.68 13.62 3.39
C TYR A 70 -2.72 12.88 4.32
N TYR A 71 -1.98 11.89 3.79
CA TYR A 71 -0.94 11.20 4.57
C TYR A 71 0.13 12.16 5.09
N LEU A 72 0.66 13.04 4.22
CA LEU A 72 1.72 13.98 4.56
C LEU A 72 1.25 15.14 5.47
N ALA A 73 -0.06 15.37 5.56
CA ALA A 73 -0.64 16.40 6.43
C ALA A 73 -1.00 15.88 7.83
N LEU A 74 -0.87 14.58 8.10
CA LEU A 74 -1.20 14.04 9.42
C LEU A 74 -0.19 14.50 10.48
N PRO A 75 -0.66 14.85 11.69
CA PRO A 75 0.22 15.06 12.83
C PRO A 75 1.00 13.77 13.16
N GLU A 76 2.27 13.92 13.49
CA GLU A 76 3.19 12.82 13.78
C GLU A 76 2.66 11.90 14.88
N GLN A 77 2.13 12.46 15.97
CA GLN A 77 1.56 11.71 17.07
C GLN A 77 0.44 10.73 16.64
N ILE A 78 -0.40 11.15 15.69
CA ILE A 78 -1.49 10.30 15.17
C ILE A 78 -0.91 9.18 14.30
N VAL A 79 0.15 9.45 13.57
CA VAL A 79 0.83 8.44 12.75
C VAL A 79 1.49 7.38 13.63
N GLU A 80 2.18 7.79 14.68
CA GLU A 80 2.88 6.91 15.62
C GLU A 80 1.95 5.97 16.41
N GLU A 81 0.69 6.32 16.54
CA GLU A 81 -0.33 5.47 17.17
C GLU A 81 -0.87 4.36 16.25
N SER A 82 -0.54 4.39 14.96
CA SER A 82 -1.13 3.47 13.98
C SER A 82 -0.09 2.75 13.10
N PRO A 83 0.05 1.44 13.25
CA PRO A 83 0.92 0.66 12.37
C PRO A 83 0.52 0.77 10.90
N VAL A 84 -0.75 1.05 10.61
CA VAL A 84 -1.26 1.25 9.25
C VAL A 84 -0.73 2.55 8.65
N LEU A 85 -0.75 3.63 9.41
CA LEU A 85 -0.30 4.94 8.95
C LEU A 85 1.23 5.00 8.82
N MET A 86 1.96 4.43 9.79
CA MET A 86 3.42 4.31 9.70
C MET A 86 3.85 3.53 8.45
N ALA A 87 3.22 2.38 8.20
CA ALA A 87 3.51 1.60 6.99
C ALA A 87 3.15 2.37 5.71
N GLY A 88 2.02 3.08 5.70
CA GLY A 88 1.60 3.89 4.57
C GLY A 88 2.57 5.03 4.28
N LEU A 89 3.07 5.72 5.32
CA LEU A 89 4.06 6.78 5.16
C LEU A 89 5.43 6.25 4.74
N SER A 90 5.91 5.15 5.31
CA SER A 90 7.15 4.52 4.86
C SER A 90 7.08 4.19 3.36
N MET A 91 6.01 3.54 2.90
CA MET A 91 5.81 3.24 1.48
C MET A 91 5.72 4.52 0.63
N LEU A 92 4.94 5.51 1.05
CA LEU A 92 4.78 6.76 0.32
C LEU A 92 6.09 7.53 0.18
N GLN A 93 6.88 7.65 1.25
CA GLN A 93 8.16 8.34 1.24
C GLN A 93 9.17 7.62 0.33
N SER A 94 9.17 6.29 0.32
CA SER A 94 9.97 5.51 -0.62
C SER A 94 9.57 5.78 -2.08
N MET A 95 8.27 5.84 -2.38
CA MET A 95 7.76 6.20 -3.72
C MET A 95 8.11 7.63 -4.13
N LEU A 96 8.27 8.52 -3.17
CA LEU A 96 8.72 9.90 -3.38
C LEU A 96 10.25 10.05 -3.42
N LEU A 97 10.98 8.93 -3.36
CA LEU A 97 12.45 8.86 -3.32
C LEU A 97 13.06 9.52 -2.07
N ASN A 98 12.28 9.67 -1.01
CA ASN A 98 12.73 10.19 0.27
C ASN A 98 13.08 9.02 1.20
N ILE A 99 14.24 8.43 0.97
CA ILE A 99 14.67 7.17 1.60
C ILE A 99 14.79 7.35 3.12
N GLU A 100 15.39 8.44 3.58
CA GLU A 100 15.60 8.70 5.02
C GLU A 100 14.28 8.73 5.80
N GLU A 101 13.27 9.42 5.28
CA GLU A 101 11.95 9.46 5.90
C GLU A 101 11.22 8.13 5.79
N SER A 102 11.41 7.38 4.70
CA SER A 102 10.87 6.03 4.56
C SER A 102 11.42 5.10 5.65
N ASP A 103 12.74 5.11 5.84
CA ASP A 103 13.42 4.30 6.84
C ASP A 103 13.05 4.74 8.27
N ARG A 104 12.89 6.04 8.51
CA ARG A 104 12.41 6.55 9.80
C ARG A 104 11.07 5.93 10.19
N TRP A 105 10.09 5.97 9.29
CA TRP A 105 8.77 5.37 9.55
C TRP A 105 8.82 3.84 9.62
N TYR A 106 9.71 3.21 8.85
CA TYR A 106 9.95 1.77 8.94
C TYR A 106 10.45 1.37 10.34
N HIS A 107 11.44 2.06 10.87
CA HIS A 107 11.99 1.79 12.21
C HIS A 107 10.97 2.13 13.31
N ALA A 108 10.22 3.21 13.20
CA ALA A 108 9.14 3.51 14.14
C ALA A 108 8.09 2.37 14.20
N LEU A 109 7.73 1.80 13.04
CA LEU A 109 6.84 0.65 12.96
C LEU A 109 7.47 -0.62 13.58
N GLU A 110 8.77 -0.82 13.40
CA GLU A 110 9.50 -1.94 14.00
C GLU A 110 9.49 -1.85 15.53
N GLU A 111 9.80 -0.68 16.08
CA GLU A 111 9.70 -0.43 17.53
C GLU A 111 8.26 -0.60 18.05
N TYR A 112 7.28 -0.12 17.31
CA TYR A 112 5.88 -0.32 17.67
C TYR A 112 5.54 -1.81 17.77
N GLY A 113 5.98 -2.61 16.79
CA GLY A 113 5.76 -4.05 16.76
C GLY A 113 6.46 -4.82 17.89
N GLN A 114 7.58 -4.28 18.42
CA GLN A 114 8.29 -4.83 19.58
C GLN A 114 7.60 -4.44 20.90
N LYS A 115 7.15 -3.21 21.02
CA LYS A 115 6.52 -2.67 22.24
C LYS A 115 5.09 -3.19 22.47
N HIS A 116 4.38 -3.56 21.40
CA HIS A 116 2.97 -3.97 21.49
C HIS A 116 2.80 -5.46 21.27
N SER A 117 2.05 -6.10 22.17
CA SER A 117 1.61 -7.50 22.04
C SER A 117 0.16 -7.57 21.51
N GLY A 118 -0.32 -8.78 21.20
CA GLY A 118 -1.68 -8.99 20.74
C GLY A 118 -1.92 -8.52 19.28
N SER A 119 -3.13 -8.01 19.01
CA SER A 119 -3.56 -7.63 17.65
C SER A 119 -2.74 -6.48 17.05
N PRO A 120 -2.46 -5.38 17.76
CA PRO A 120 -1.69 -4.26 17.21
C PRO A 120 -0.27 -4.68 16.82
N GLY A 121 0.42 -5.44 17.67
CA GLY A 121 1.77 -5.91 17.36
C GLY A 121 1.80 -6.92 16.22
N ARG A 122 0.75 -7.75 16.06
CA ARG A 122 0.63 -8.63 14.88
C ARG A 122 0.43 -7.82 13.60
N GLU A 123 -0.42 -6.80 13.63
CA GLU A 123 -0.61 -5.91 12.49
C GLU A 123 0.68 -5.20 12.10
N ALA A 124 1.45 -4.69 13.06
CA ALA A 124 2.73 -4.06 12.82
C ALA A 124 3.72 -5.04 12.15
N ARG A 125 3.88 -6.24 12.68
CA ARG A 125 4.77 -7.27 12.09
C ARG A 125 4.35 -7.69 10.69
N SER A 126 3.05 -7.81 10.43
CA SER A 126 2.54 -8.11 9.10
C SER A 126 2.87 -6.99 8.10
N ARG A 127 2.74 -5.74 8.52
CA ARG A 127 3.06 -4.58 7.67
C ARG A 127 4.57 -4.40 7.47
N LEU A 128 5.39 -4.70 8.45
CA LEU A 128 6.85 -4.74 8.29
C LEU A 128 7.27 -5.74 7.24
N LEU A 129 6.67 -6.93 7.23
CA LEU A 129 6.97 -7.91 6.20
C LEU A 129 6.57 -7.40 4.82
N TYR A 130 5.39 -6.76 4.71
CA TYR A 130 4.95 -6.11 3.49
C TYR A 130 5.96 -5.06 3.00
N LEU A 131 6.44 -4.19 3.89
CA LEU A 131 7.42 -3.17 3.55
C LEU A 131 8.76 -3.80 3.12
N LYS A 132 9.25 -4.82 3.83
CA LYS A 132 10.48 -5.55 3.45
C LYS A 132 10.43 -6.09 2.02
N ILE A 133 9.25 -6.54 1.58
CA ILE A 133 9.06 -7.05 0.24
C ILE A 133 8.81 -5.91 -0.76
N GLY A 134 8.01 -4.93 -0.36
CA GLY A 134 7.40 -3.94 -1.26
C GLY A 134 8.13 -2.61 -1.39
N LEU A 135 9.02 -2.22 -0.46
CA LEU A 135 9.67 -0.91 -0.52
C LEU A 135 10.51 -0.76 -1.78
N PRO A 136 10.27 0.28 -2.60
CA PRO A 136 10.99 0.50 -3.86
C PRO A 136 12.50 0.50 -3.73
N HIS A 137 13.04 1.18 -2.71
CA HIS A 137 14.48 1.39 -2.54
C HIS A 137 15.24 0.18 -1.96
N THR A 138 14.55 -0.86 -1.48
CA THR A 138 15.23 -2.01 -0.84
C THR A 138 15.72 -3.08 -1.83
N GLY A 139 15.50 -2.90 -3.12
CA GLY A 139 15.90 -3.87 -4.14
C GLY A 139 15.15 -5.21 -4.08
N THR A 140 15.57 -6.16 -4.89
CA THR A 140 14.89 -7.47 -5.05
C THR A 140 15.74 -8.66 -4.62
N VAL A 141 17.00 -8.45 -4.25
CA VAL A 141 17.99 -9.53 -4.01
C VAL A 141 17.52 -10.52 -2.94
N ASN A 142 16.88 -10.03 -1.88
CA ASN A 142 16.42 -10.85 -0.76
C ASN A 142 14.94 -11.24 -0.86
N MET A 143 14.25 -10.92 -1.96
CA MET A 143 12.80 -11.10 -2.05
C MET A 143 12.38 -12.58 -1.96
N VAL A 144 13.15 -13.49 -2.52
CA VAL A 144 12.86 -14.94 -2.47
C VAL A 144 12.94 -15.46 -1.03
N ASP A 145 13.95 -15.06 -0.28
CA ASP A 145 14.11 -15.50 1.12
C ASP A 145 13.06 -14.85 2.02
N LEU A 146 12.70 -13.60 1.76
CA LEU A 146 11.59 -12.94 2.46
C LEU A 146 10.25 -13.61 2.18
N LEU A 147 9.97 -14.03 0.95
CA LEU A 147 8.77 -14.76 0.59
C LEU A 147 8.72 -16.15 1.22
N LYS A 148 9.85 -16.86 1.30
CA LYS A 148 9.94 -18.13 2.03
C LYS A 148 9.66 -17.97 3.52
N ASN A 149 10.15 -16.90 4.13
CA ASN A 149 9.92 -16.59 5.55
C ASN A 149 8.51 -16.04 5.81
N ALA A 150 7.87 -15.43 4.82
CA ALA A 150 6.48 -14.97 4.91
C ALA A 150 5.50 -16.11 5.21
N ASP A 151 5.76 -17.31 4.70
CA ASP A 151 4.97 -18.53 4.99
C ASP A 151 4.85 -18.79 6.51
N ILE A 152 5.89 -18.52 7.28
CA ILE A 152 5.90 -18.73 8.74
C ILE A 152 4.90 -17.80 9.43
N LEU A 153 4.80 -16.53 8.99
CA LEU A 153 3.86 -15.57 9.56
C LEU A 153 2.41 -15.81 9.12
N LEU A 154 2.23 -16.38 7.91
CA LEU A 154 0.91 -16.69 7.37
C LEU A 154 0.31 -17.98 7.92
N ARG A 155 1.12 -18.90 8.41
CA ARG A 155 0.63 -20.09 9.12
C ARG A 155 -0.12 -19.74 10.39
N ASP A 156 0.18 -18.63 11.00
CA ASP A 156 -0.67 -18.01 12.00
C ASP A 156 -1.81 -17.27 11.29
N ARG A 157 -2.87 -18.00 10.90
CA ARG A 157 -4.03 -17.59 10.08
C ARG A 157 -4.72 -16.27 10.45
N LYS A 158 -4.19 -15.54 11.42
CA LYS A 158 -4.70 -14.25 11.91
C LYS A 158 -3.92 -13.04 11.37
N ALA A 159 -2.82 -13.26 10.66
CA ALA A 159 -2.08 -12.19 9.98
C ALA A 159 -2.53 -12.14 8.51
N ALA A 160 -3.55 -11.34 8.21
CA ALA A 160 -3.80 -10.97 6.82
C ALA A 160 -2.61 -10.11 6.37
N LEU A 161 -1.81 -10.63 5.44
CA LEU A 161 -0.90 -9.77 4.69
C LEU A 161 -1.76 -8.77 3.93
N PRO A 162 -1.46 -7.48 4.03
CA PRO A 162 -2.02 -6.53 3.10
C PRO A 162 -1.64 -6.99 1.69
N GLU A 163 -2.58 -6.92 0.79
CA GLU A 163 -2.39 -7.32 -0.59
C GLU A 163 -1.20 -6.55 -1.16
N LEU A 164 -0.21 -7.27 -1.64
CA LEU A 164 0.89 -6.69 -2.39
C LEU A 164 0.35 -6.29 -3.75
N SER A 165 0.24 -4.99 -4.00
CA SER A 165 0.17 -4.51 -5.36
C SER A 165 1.59 -4.56 -5.93
N VAL A 166 1.92 -5.66 -6.55
CA VAL A 166 3.15 -5.75 -7.35
C VAL A 166 2.89 -5.16 -8.74
N THR A 167 1.63 -5.08 -9.12
CA THR A 167 1.18 -4.43 -10.33
C THR A 167 0.39 -3.18 -9.98
N SER A 168 0.93 -2.01 -10.23
CA SER A 168 0.15 -0.80 -10.37
C SER A 168 -0.22 -0.62 -11.85
N ASN A 169 -1.16 0.29 -12.14
CA ASN A 169 -1.45 0.71 -13.52
C ASN A 169 -0.32 1.53 -14.17
N LEU A 170 0.87 1.49 -13.59
CA LEU A 170 2.05 2.20 -14.03
C LEU A 170 3.07 1.19 -14.58
N PRO A 171 3.91 1.57 -15.56
CA PRO A 171 5.00 0.74 -16.06
C PRO A 171 5.90 0.23 -14.92
N SER A 172 6.55 -0.93 -15.08
CA SER A 172 7.33 -1.59 -14.03
C SER A 172 8.45 -0.72 -13.47
N VAL A 173 9.12 0.08 -14.30
CA VAL A 173 10.11 1.08 -13.89
C VAL A 173 9.53 2.09 -12.90
N MET A 174 8.22 2.37 -13.00
CA MET A 174 7.48 3.26 -12.12
C MET A 174 6.62 2.52 -11.11
N ASN A 175 6.55 1.21 -11.21
CA ASN A 175 5.76 0.34 -10.36
C ASN A 175 6.42 0.14 -9.00
N GLY A 176 6.37 1.17 -8.18
CA GLY A 176 7.00 1.24 -6.90
C GLY A 176 8.51 1.57 -6.95
N GLY A 177 9.07 1.89 -8.12
CA GLY A 177 10.49 2.25 -8.29
C GLY A 177 11.47 1.14 -7.95
N LYS A 178 11.02 -0.11 -7.83
CA LYS A 178 11.88 -1.24 -7.53
C LYS A 178 12.76 -1.57 -8.73
N ASP A 179 14.06 -1.70 -8.51
CA ASP A 179 14.98 -2.15 -9.53
C ASP A 179 14.84 -3.66 -9.77
N PHE A 180 14.25 -4.01 -10.90
CA PHE A 180 14.12 -5.40 -11.36
C PHE A 180 15.23 -5.85 -12.32
N CYS A 181 16.28 -5.07 -12.52
CA CYS A 181 17.35 -5.41 -13.45
C CYS A 181 17.99 -6.77 -13.13
N GLU A 182 18.28 -7.05 -11.86
CA GLU A 182 18.83 -8.35 -11.46
C GLU A 182 17.79 -9.48 -11.63
N TRP A 183 16.51 -9.23 -11.30
CA TRP A 183 15.44 -10.18 -11.52
C TRP A 183 15.27 -10.50 -13.01
N SER A 184 15.34 -9.51 -13.86
CA SER A 184 15.16 -9.69 -15.30
C SER A 184 16.23 -10.54 -15.96
N LYS A 185 17.43 -10.63 -15.39
CA LYS A 185 18.52 -11.50 -15.89
C LYS A 185 18.18 -13.00 -15.69
N HIS A 186 17.41 -13.31 -14.66
CA HIS A 186 17.06 -14.68 -14.24
C HIS A 186 15.53 -14.88 -14.14
N ASP A 187 14.76 -14.11 -14.89
CA ASP A 187 13.31 -14.02 -14.76
C ASP A 187 12.57 -15.37 -14.85
N ARG A 188 12.95 -16.23 -15.82
CA ARG A 188 12.34 -17.56 -15.99
C ARG A 188 12.62 -18.49 -14.83
N GLU A 189 13.85 -18.50 -14.34
CA GLU A 189 14.29 -19.32 -13.22
C GLU A 189 13.61 -18.86 -11.93
N LEU A 190 13.63 -17.56 -11.69
CA LEU A 190 12.96 -16.96 -10.54
C LEU A 190 11.47 -17.20 -10.57
N ALA A 191 10.80 -17.01 -11.71
CA ALA A 191 9.38 -17.26 -11.84
C ALA A 191 9.02 -18.73 -11.52
N GLY A 192 9.84 -19.68 -11.94
CA GLY A 192 9.69 -21.08 -11.60
C GLY A 192 9.81 -21.35 -10.11
N SER A 193 10.75 -20.68 -9.43
CA SER A 193 11.02 -20.90 -8.00
C SER A 193 10.04 -20.17 -7.09
N ILE A 194 9.65 -18.91 -7.44
CA ILE A 194 8.79 -18.09 -6.59
C ILE A 194 7.29 -18.21 -6.90
N GLY A 195 6.90 -18.73 -8.05
CA GLY A 195 5.50 -18.79 -8.49
C GLY A 195 4.56 -19.47 -7.50
N LYS A 196 4.96 -20.64 -6.99
CA LYS A 196 4.19 -21.36 -5.96
C LYS A 196 4.19 -20.64 -4.61
N PRO A 197 5.34 -20.20 -4.05
CA PRO A 197 5.37 -19.36 -2.85
C PRO A 197 4.51 -18.11 -2.95
N VAL A 198 4.60 -17.35 -4.04
CA VAL A 198 3.79 -16.13 -4.25
C VAL A 198 2.30 -16.45 -4.26
N SER A 199 1.88 -17.46 -5.01
CA SER A 199 0.47 -17.87 -5.05
C SER A 199 -0.04 -18.37 -3.69
N PHE A 200 0.80 -19.03 -2.91
CA PHE A 200 0.45 -19.49 -1.57
C PHE A 200 0.31 -18.31 -0.59
N VAL A 201 1.28 -17.38 -0.59
CA VAL A 201 1.35 -16.22 0.31
C VAL A 201 0.22 -15.23 0.03
N LEU A 202 -0.02 -14.93 -1.24
CA LEU A 202 -0.99 -13.93 -1.66
C LEU A 202 -2.39 -14.50 -1.94
N GLY A 203 -2.55 -15.83 -1.90
CA GLY A 203 -3.82 -16.50 -2.16
C GLY A 203 -4.38 -16.16 -3.54
N LYS A 204 -5.65 -15.74 -3.60
CA LYS A 204 -6.32 -15.38 -4.86
C LYS A 204 -5.64 -14.22 -5.62
N TYR A 205 -4.93 -13.34 -4.92
CA TYR A 205 -4.25 -12.18 -5.51
C TYR A 205 -2.85 -12.51 -6.06
N GLY A 206 -2.26 -13.61 -5.62
CA GLY A 206 -0.99 -14.12 -6.16
C GLY A 206 -1.16 -14.97 -7.43
N LYS A 207 -2.42 -15.33 -7.73
CA LYS A 207 -2.71 -16.15 -8.90
C LYS A 207 -2.44 -15.33 -10.17
N GLY A 208 -1.56 -15.83 -11.02
CA GLY A 208 -1.20 -15.16 -12.26
C GLY A 208 -0.14 -14.06 -12.15
N LEU A 209 0.12 -13.53 -10.95
CA LEU A 209 1.00 -12.40 -10.76
C LEU A 209 2.40 -12.61 -11.35
N VAL A 210 3.00 -13.79 -11.15
CA VAL A 210 4.34 -14.11 -11.66
C VAL A 210 4.32 -14.24 -13.19
N SER A 211 3.23 -14.74 -13.77
CA SER A 211 3.07 -14.81 -15.23
C SER A 211 2.96 -13.41 -15.85
N LEU A 212 2.24 -12.51 -15.21
CA LEU A 212 2.16 -11.11 -15.65
C LEU A 212 3.51 -10.39 -15.53
N ALA A 213 4.24 -10.59 -14.43
CA ALA A 213 5.58 -10.03 -14.27
C ALA A 213 6.57 -10.55 -15.30
N LEU A 214 6.45 -11.83 -15.72
CA LEU A 214 7.22 -12.38 -16.84
C LEU A 214 6.85 -11.73 -18.17
N ALA A 215 5.56 -11.60 -18.45
CA ALA A 215 5.09 -10.94 -19.67
C ALA A 215 5.65 -9.51 -19.78
N GLU A 216 5.61 -8.76 -18.68
CA GLU A 216 6.17 -7.41 -18.59
C GLU A 216 7.68 -7.40 -18.81
N SER A 217 8.42 -8.30 -18.15
CA SER A 217 9.88 -8.43 -18.35
C SER A 217 10.24 -8.75 -19.80
N PHE A 218 9.51 -9.65 -20.45
CA PHE A 218 9.75 -9.97 -21.87
C PHE A 218 9.41 -8.80 -22.79
N PHE A 219 8.32 -8.08 -22.50
CA PHE A 219 7.95 -6.90 -23.26
C PHE A 219 9.05 -5.82 -23.20
N GLU A 220 9.56 -5.52 -22.01
CA GLU A 220 10.60 -4.52 -21.81
C GLU A 220 11.94 -4.87 -22.47
N LYS A 221 12.24 -6.17 -22.56
CA LYS A 221 13.44 -6.66 -23.24
C LYS A 221 13.31 -6.77 -24.76
N GLY A 222 12.13 -6.47 -25.31
CA GLY A 222 11.84 -6.70 -26.73
C GLY A 222 11.77 -8.19 -27.08
N GLY A 223 11.25 -9.01 -26.14
CA GLY A 223 11.10 -10.44 -26.32
C GLY A 223 10.05 -10.83 -27.36
N ASP A 224 9.94 -12.14 -27.62
CA ASP A 224 8.99 -12.67 -28.59
C ASP A 224 7.55 -12.40 -28.16
N ILE A 225 6.76 -11.86 -29.12
CA ILE A 225 5.38 -11.45 -28.85
C ILE A 225 4.48 -12.62 -28.46
N PHE A 226 4.72 -13.83 -28.98
CA PHE A 226 3.93 -15.02 -28.61
C PHE A 226 4.25 -15.47 -27.19
N GLU A 227 5.49 -15.33 -26.73
CA GLU A 227 5.84 -15.60 -25.33
C GLU A 227 5.18 -14.61 -24.40
N ILE A 228 5.17 -13.33 -24.76
CA ILE A 228 4.52 -12.25 -23.98
C ILE A 228 3.03 -12.56 -23.82
N PHE A 229 2.32 -12.83 -24.92
CA PHE A 229 0.90 -13.19 -24.87
C PHE A 229 0.65 -14.47 -24.08
N SER A 230 1.45 -15.53 -24.30
CA SER A 230 1.31 -16.79 -23.55
C SER A 230 1.50 -16.61 -22.04
N CYS A 231 2.37 -15.70 -21.60
CA CYS A 231 2.53 -15.37 -20.19
C CYS A 231 1.35 -14.52 -19.67
N ALA A 232 0.88 -13.57 -20.45
CA ALA A 232 -0.26 -12.72 -20.07
C ALA A 232 -1.57 -13.52 -19.95
N GLU A 233 -1.83 -14.49 -20.83
CA GLU A 233 -3.02 -15.35 -20.77
C GLU A 233 -3.04 -16.30 -19.54
N ARG A 234 -1.88 -16.57 -18.96
CA ARG A 234 -1.75 -17.38 -17.73
C ARG A 234 -1.88 -16.55 -16.45
N GLY A 235 -1.88 -15.22 -16.55
CA GLY A 235 -2.07 -14.26 -15.44
C GLY A 235 -3.52 -13.94 -15.24
#